data_5b9c3b595ada1eb8f917d577af2ff80f
#
_entry.id   5b9c3b595ada1eb8f917d577af2ff80f
#
_cell.length_a   1.000
_cell.length_b   1.000
_cell.length_c   1.000
_cell.angle_alpha   90.00
_cell.angle_beta   90.00
_cell.angle_gamma   90.00
#
_symmetry.space_group_name_H-M   'P 1'
#
loop_
_entity.id
_entity.type
_entity.pdbx_description
1 polymer ?
#
loop_
_entity_poly.entity_id
_entity_poly.type
_entity_poly.pdbx_seq_one_letter_code
_entity_poly.pdbx_strand_id
1 'polypeptide(L)'
;LFKTTGSGYTKINVPSYGTVLVNGASQTGATVAVDALSSAPQAGDIFTIAGVDKVYTVLANATVSSGGSTLSINPTLASSPADNAAITFISLSREGALRTRFNEYNFTGTSKVSIVDGINSPAIFDGSTFTDLIAAPSDVIGATQVIDFKNHIFYGKLDVLSFTAPFLDTNFEAGDGAGNIRVGDKITGLAVFREQLIIFTERTIFKLTGVD
;
A
#
# COMPACT_ATOMS: atom_id res chain seq x y z
N LEU A 1 8.71 3.67 -11.47
CA LEU A 1 9.40 2.56 -10.83
C LEU A 1 9.82 1.53 -11.89
N PHE A 2 10.98 0.89 -11.72
CA PHE A 2 11.52 -0.09 -12.65
C PHE A 2 11.97 -1.32 -11.87
N LYS A 3 11.73 -2.50 -12.42
CA LYS A 3 12.25 -3.78 -11.94
C LYS A 3 13.37 -4.23 -12.87
N THR A 4 14.52 -4.66 -12.32
CA THR A 4 15.56 -5.32 -13.13
C THR A 4 15.20 -6.78 -13.35
N THR A 5 15.41 -7.27 -14.56
CA THR A 5 15.09 -8.65 -14.97
C THR A 5 16.34 -9.48 -15.28
N GLY A 6 17.54 -9.00 -14.91
CA GLY A 6 18.82 -9.64 -15.26
C GLY A 6 19.29 -9.37 -16.69
N SER A 7 18.39 -9.06 -17.62
CA SER A 7 18.69 -8.67 -19.01
C SER A 7 18.29 -7.22 -19.34
N GLY A 8 17.89 -6.43 -18.33
CA GLY A 8 17.46 -5.04 -18.50
C GLY A 8 16.54 -4.56 -17.39
N TYR A 9 15.81 -3.50 -17.69
CA TYR A 9 14.85 -2.89 -16.78
C TYR A 9 13.45 -3.01 -17.36
N THR A 10 12.50 -3.51 -16.59
CA THR A 10 11.07 -3.45 -16.91
C THR A 10 10.42 -2.35 -16.09
N LYS A 11 9.76 -1.40 -16.77
CA LYS A 11 8.96 -0.39 -16.09
C LYS A 11 7.77 -1.08 -15.41
N ILE A 12 7.60 -0.83 -14.13
CA ILE A 12 6.38 -1.24 -13.42
C ILE A 12 5.30 -0.24 -13.82
N ASN A 13 4.47 -0.64 -14.78
CA ASN A 13 3.36 0.16 -15.24
C ASN A 13 2.11 -0.17 -14.41
N VAL A 14 1.22 0.82 -14.30
CA VAL A 14 -0.17 0.53 -14.00
C VAL A 14 -0.77 -0.13 -15.23
N PRO A 15 -1.38 -1.30 -15.09
CA PRO A 15 -1.98 -1.98 -16.21
C PRO A 15 -3.09 -1.12 -16.83
N SER A 16 -3.21 -1.15 -18.15
CA SER A 16 -4.37 -0.61 -18.85
C SER A 16 -5.38 -1.74 -19.03
N TYR A 17 -6.56 -1.56 -18.48
CA TYR A 17 -7.65 -2.55 -18.55
C TYR A 17 -8.71 -2.19 -19.59
N GLY A 18 -8.45 -1.22 -20.46
CA GLY A 18 -9.39 -0.72 -21.45
C GLY A 18 -10.33 0.37 -20.89
N THR A 19 -11.46 0.56 -21.54
CA THR A 19 -12.51 1.49 -21.09
C THR A 19 -13.48 0.73 -20.20
N VAL A 20 -13.11 0.52 -18.95
CA VAL A 20 -13.88 -0.28 -17.99
C VAL A 20 -15.11 0.48 -17.52
N LEU A 21 -16.25 -0.19 -17.50
CA LEU A 21 -17.53 0.36 -17.10
C LEU A 21 -18.17 -0.49 -16.00
N VAL A 22 -19.00 0.14 -15.19
CA VAL A 22 -19.88 -0.58 -14.24
C VAL A 22 -20.94 -1.33 -15.03
N ASN A 23 -21.09 -2.62 -14.75
CA ASN A 23 -22.07 -3.49 -15.41
C ASN A 23 -23.30 -3.69 -14.52
N GLY A 24 -24.35 -2.93 -14.78
CA GLY A 24 -25.61 -2.95 -14.03
C GLY A 24 -25.68 -1.95 -12.89
N ALA A 25 -26.87 -1.37 -12.72
CA ALA A 25 -27.18 -0.44 -11.64
C ALA A 25 -27.44 -1.15 -10.29
N SER A 26 -27.63 -0.37 -9.23
CA SER A 26 -28.06 -0.82 -7.90
C SER A 26 -27.06 -1.76 -7.19
N GLN A 27 -25.78 -1.70 -7.54
CA GLN A 27 -24.74 -2.48 -6.88
C GLN A 27 -24.42 -1.91 -5.50
N THR A 28 -24.12 -2.79 -4.55
CA THR A 28 -23.78 -2.45 -3.16
C THR A 28 -22.78 -3.47 -2.58
N GLY A 29 -22.18 -3.15 -1.44
CA GLY A 29 -21.30 -4.09 -0.72
C GLY A 29 -19.84 -4.05 -1.16
N ALA A 30 -19.15 -5.16 -0.98
CA ALA A 30 -17.71 -5.31 -1.18
C ALA A 30 -17.33 -5.85 -2.56
N THR A 31 -18.23 -5.76 -3.52
CA THR A 31 -17.99 -6.19 -4.92
C THR A 31 -18.57 -5.18 -5.89
N VAL A 32 -17.99 -5.12 -7.10
CA VAL A 32 -18.52 -4.36 -8.23
C VAL A 32 -18.40 -5.21 -9.49
N ALA A 33 -19.53 -5.40 -10.19
CA ALA A 33 -19.56 -6.02 -11.51
C ALA A 33 -19.15 -4.98 -12.55
N VAL A 34 -18.28 -5.38 -13.46
CA VAL A 34 -17.70 -4.50 -14.49
C VAL A 34 -17.66 -5.21 -15.84
N ASP A 35 -17.62 -4.43 -16.91
CA ASP A 35 -17.45 -4.91 -18.26
C ASP A 35 -16.43 -4.09 -19.05
N ALA A 36 -16.31 -4.39 -20.35
CA ALA A 36 -15.35 -3.78 -21.28
C ALA A 36 -13.87 -3.91 -20.84
N LEU A 37 -13.56 -4.93 -20.04
CA LEU A 37 -12.19 -5.27 -19.65
C LEU A 37 -11.42 -5.88 -20.82
N SER A 38 -10.23 -5.32 -21.10
CA SER A 38 -9.28 -5.88 -22.08
C SER A 38 -8.32 -6.91 -21.46
N SER A 39 -8.17 -6.89 -20.14
CA SER A 39 -7.35 -7.82 -19.35
C SER A 39 -7.84 -7.88 -17.90
N ALA A 40 -7.34 -8.82 -17.11
CA ALA A 40 -7.80 -9.06 -15.75
C ALA A 40 -7.15 -8.11 -14.74
N PRO A 41 -7.92 -7.27 -14.01
CA PRO A 41 -7.42 -6.52 -12.87
C PRO A 41 -6.80 -7.42 -11.80
N GLN A 42 -5.72 -6.93 -11.18
CA GLN A 42 -4.94 -7.66 -10.20
C GLN A 42 -5.22 -7.16 -8.79
N ALA A 43 -5.00 -8.02 -7.81
CA ALA A 43 -5.02 -7.61 -6.40
C ALA A 43 -4.04 -6.45 -6.15
N GLY A 44 -4.52 -5.41 -5.46
CA GLY A 44 -3.76 -4.19 -5.21
C GLY A 44 -3.98 -3.06 -6.23
N ASP A 45 -4.65 -3.32 -7.34
CA ASP A 45 -5.03 -2.25 -8.27
C ASP A 45 -6.01 -1.29 -7.63
N ILE A 46 -5.85 -0.01 -7.93
CA ILE A 46 -6.63 1.08 -7.35
C ILE A 46 -7.44 1.76 -8.45
N PHE A 47 -8.70 2.07 -8.16
CA PHE A 47 -9.57 2.72 -9.11
C PHE A 47 -10.61 3.64 -8.46
N THR A 48 -11.19 4.52 -9.27
CA THR A 48 -12.36 5.33 -8.94
C THR A 48 -13.52 4.97 -9.85
N ILE A 49 -14.73 5.28 -9.42
CA ILE A 49 -15.97 5.12 -10.18
C ILE A 49 -16.58 6.51 -10.40
N ALA A 50 -16.93 6.84 -11.63
CA ALA A 50 -17.56 8.13 -11.93
C ALA A 50 -18.88 8.29 -11.14
N GLY A 51 -19.05 9.43 -10.49
CA GLY A 51 -20.22 9.73 -9.66
C GLY A 51 -20.17 9.11 -8.25
N VAL A 52 -19.10 8.41 -7.88
CA VAL A 52 -18.88 7.90 -6.51
C VAL A 52 -17.59 8.49 -5.96
N ASP A 53 -17.70 9.34 -4.94
CA ASP A 53 -16.54 10.01 -4.32
C ASP A 53 -15.81 9.07 -3.35
N LYS A 54 -15.13 8.06 -3.92
CA LYS A 54 -14.33 7.08 -3.17
C LYS A 54 -13.27 6.44 -4.05
N VAL A 55 -12.15 6.09 -3.45
CA VAL A 55 -11.10 5.27 -4.05
C VAL A 55 -11.25 3.83 -3.58
N TYR A 56 -11.12 2.89 -4.48
CA TYR A 56 -11.29 1.45 -4.24
C TYR A 56 -10.02 0.69 -4.57
N THR A 57 -9.76 -0.38 -3.82
CA THR A 57 -8.68 -1.33 -4.09
C THR A 57 -9.26 -2.69 -4.47
N VAL A 58 -8.73 -3.32 -5.49
CA VAL A 58 -9.05 -4.70 -5.87
C VAL A 58 -8.39 -5.65 -4.86
N LEU A 59 -9.16 -6.54 -4.24
CA LEU A 59 -8.68 -7.44 -3.18
C LEU A 59 -8.16 -8.79 -3.69
N ALA A 60 -8.58 -9.21 -4.87
CA ALA A 60 -8.19 -10.50 -5.47
C ALA A 60 -8.03 -10.35 -6.97
N ASN A 61 -7.17 -11.17 -7.58
CA ASN A 61 -7.04 -11.21 -9.03
C ASN A 61 -8.38 -11.53 -9.68
N ALA A 62 -8.81 -10.69 -10.61
CA ALA A 62 -10.07 -10.88 -11.32
C ALA A 62 -9.98 -12.00 -12.34
N THR A 63 -11.10 -12.65 -12.60
CA THR A 63 -11.25 -13.55 -13.74
C THR A 63 -12.15 -12.88 -14.76
N VAL A 64 -11.65 -12.63 -15.96
CA VAL A 64 -12.40 -11.99 -17.04
C VAL A 64 -13.04 -13.04 -17.94
N SER A 65 -14.34 -12.92 -18.16
CA SER A 65 -15.11 -13.76 -19.10
C SER A 65 -15.93 -12.84 -20.00
N SER A 66 -15.76 -12.97 -21.31
CA SER A 66 -16.45 -12.13 -22.31
C SER A 66 -16.32 -10.61 -22.04
N GLY A 67 -15.16 -10.17 -21.53
CA GLY A 67 -14.91 -8.77 -21.19
C GLY A 67 -15.52 -8.31 -19.85
N GLY A 68 -16.24 -9.17 -19.13
CA GLY A 68 -16.83 -8.87 -17.82
C GLY A 68 -16.13 -9.56 -16.66
N SER A 69 -16.26 -8.98 -15.47
CA SER A 69 -15.78 -9.55 -14.19
C SER A 69 -16.58 -8.99 -13.03
N THR A 70 -16.47 -9.67 -11.86
CA THR A 70 -16.87 -9.11 -10.58
C THR A 70 -15.63 -8.89 -9.74
N LEU A 71 -15.31 -7.63 -9.47
CA LEU A 71 -14.16 -7.25 -8.66
C LEU A 71 -14.53 -7.31 -7.16
N SER A 72 -13.72 -7.99 -6.38
CA SER A 72 -13.76 -7.88 -4.91
C SER A 72 -13.00 -6.62 -4.50
N ILE A 73 -13.60 -5.75 -3.69
CA ILE A 73 -13.09 -4.40 -3.44
C ILE A 73 -13.05 -4.03 -1.96
N ASN A 74 -12.16 -3.10 -1.63
CA ASN A 74 -12.11 -2.41 -0.36
C ASN A 74 -11.89 -0.90 -0.60
N PRO A 75 -12.59 0.00 0.11
CA PRO A 75 -13.73 -0.25 0.99
C PRO A 75 -14.98 -0.73 0.25
N THR A 76 -16.07 -1.03 0.97
CA THR A 76 -17.37 -1.29 0.36
C THR A 76 -17.86 -0.08 -0.42
N LEU A 77 -18.69 -0.30 -1.43
CA LEU A 77 -19.27 0.77 -2.23
C LEU A 77 -19.92 1.84 -1.34
N ALA A 78 -19.46 3.07 -1.46
CA ALA A 78 -19.96 4.20 -0.66
C ALA A 78 -21.38 4.63 -1.06
N SER A 79 -21.72 4.41 -2.33
CA SER A 79 -23.05 4.56 -2.90
C SER A 79 -23.19 3.63 -4.09
N SER A 80 -24.43 3.35 -4.52
CA SER A 80 -24.68 2.57 -5.72
C SER A 80 -24.22 3.35 -6.96
N PRO A 81 -23.26 2.83 -7.74
CA PRO A 81 -22.87 3.46 -8.99
C PRO A 81 -23.98 3.33 -10.03
N ALA A 82 -24.01 4.26 -10.97
CA ALA A 82 -24.87 4.14 -12.13
C ALA A 82 -24.39 3.00 -13.07
N ASP A 83 -25.30 2.41 -13.80
CA ASP A 83 -24.93 1.53 -14.91
C ASP A 83 -24.09 2.30 -15.94
N ASN A 84 -23.08 1.65 -16.51
CA ASN A 84 -22.10 2.25 -17.41
C ASN A 84 -21.30 3.42 -16.84
N ALA A 85 -21.27 3.60 -15.51
CA ALA A 85 -20.35 4.55 -14.89
C ALA A 85 -18.90 4.17 -15.19
N ALA A 86 -18.10 5.14 -15.65
CA ALA A 86 -16.71 4.88 -16.00
C ALA A 86 -15.88 4.50 -14.77
N ILE A 87 -15.09 3.45 -14.89
CA ILE A 87 -14.08 3.03 -13.92
C ILE A 87 -12.73 3.48 -14.44
N THR A 88 -12.04 4.31 -13.64
CA THR A 88 -10.71 4.80 -13.95
C THR A 88 -9.71 4.15 -13.00
N PHE A 89 -8.88 3.25 -13.51
CA PHE A 89 -7.74 2.73 -12.76
C PHE A 89 -6.71 3.83 -12.60
N ILE A 90 -6.34 4.08 -11.34
CA ILE A 90 -5.44 5.16 -11.00
C ILE A 90 -4.02 4.65 -11.19
N SER A 91 -3.27 5.34 -12.02
CA SER A 91 -1.82 5.22 -12.04
C SER A 91 -1.30 5.66 -10.68
N LEU A 92 -0.44 4.85 -10.06
CA LEU A 92 0.31 5.24 -8.88
C LEU A 92 1.23 6.41 -9.25
N SER A 93 0.66 7.61 -9.31
CA SER A 93 1.38 8.85 -9.40
C SER A 93 1.93 9.16 -8.02
N ARG A 94 3.15 8.74 -7.76
CA ARG A 94 3.87 9.18 -6.56
C ARG A 94 4.39 10.58 -6.83
N GLU A 95 3.68 11.57 -6.33
CA GLU A 95 4.03 12.97 -6.52
C GLU A 95 5.28 13.33 -5.73
N GLY A 96 6.17 14.10 -6.37
CA GLY A 96 7.16 14.94 -5.71
C GLY A 96 8.05 14.28 -4.66
N ALA A 97 8.29 12.99 -4.76
CA ALA A 97 9.08 12.23 -3.78
C ALA A 97 10.34 12.99 -3.36
N LEU A 98 10.52 13.17 -2.03
CA LEU A 98 11.71 13.83 -1.50
C LEU A 98 12.90 12.89 -1.60
N ARG A 99 12.95 11.87 -0.74
CA ARG A 99 13.97 10.83 -0.74
C ARG A 99 13.27 9.49 -0.56
N THR A 100 13.32 8.65 -1.56
CA THR A 100 12.79 7.29 -1.48
C THR A 100 13.72 6.42 -0.65
N ARG A 101 13.16 5.70 0.30
CA ARG A 101 13.83 4.67 1.09
C ARG A 101 13.15 3.34 0.88
N PHE A 102 13.95 2.29 0.92
CA PHE A 102 13.55 0.91 0.70
C PHE A 102 14.00 0.07 1.89
N ASN A 103 13.16 -0.89 2.27
CA ASN A 103 13.51 -1.91 3.23
C ASN A 103 13.01 -3.27 2.73
N GLU A 104 13.92 -4.22 2.56
CA GLU A 104 13.58 -5.60 2.24
C GLU A 104 13.28 -6.37 3.53
N TYR A 105 12.23 -7.16 3.51
CA TYR A 105 11.82 -8.03 4.63
C TYR A 105 11.18 -9.32 4.13
N ASN A 106 11.10 -10.32 5.03
CA ASN A 106 10.49 -11.60 4.72
C ASN A 106 9.78 -12.16 5.97
N PHE A 107 8.47 -11.99 6.05
CA PHE A 107 7.69 -12.49 7.18
C PHE A 107 7.09 -13.88 6.97
N THR A 108 6.82 -14.26 5.71
CA THR A 108 6.02 -15.44 5.38
C THR A 108 6.66 -16.33 4.29
N GLY A 109 7.98 -16.23 4.12
CA GLY A 109 8.71 -16.99 3.10
C GLY A 109 8.84 -16.30 1.73
N THR A 110 8.17 -15.16 1.51
CA THR A 110 8.31 -14.36 0.30
C THR A 110 8.97 -13.03 0.65
N SER A 111 10.10 -12.72 0.00
CA SER A 111 10.75 -11.42 0.16
C SER A 111 9.89 -10.32 -0.46
N LYS A 112 9.70 -9.25 0.31
CA LYS A 112 8.99 -8.04 -0.11
C LYS A 112 9.84 -6.81 0.17
N VAL A 113 9.51 -5.71 -0.47
CA VAL A 113 10.17 -4.42 -0.25
C VAL A 113 9.13 -3.40 0.18
N SER A 114 9.28 -2.83 1.36
CA SER A 114 8.52 -1.66 1.79
C SER A 114 9.21 -0.38 1.33
N ILE A 115 8.43 0.60 0.87
CA ILE A 115 8.90 1.80 0.18
C ILE A 115 8.23 3.01 0.81
N VAL A 116 9.02 4.02 1.17
CA VAL A 116 8.55 5.33 1.64
C VAL A 116 9.28 6.46 0.92
N ASP A 117 8.66 7.63 0.78
CA ASP A 117 9.24 8.76 0.06
C ASP A 117 9.00 10.14 0.71
N GLY A 118 8.42 10.15 1.89
CA GLY A 118 8.20 11.37 2.67
C GLY A 118 6.95 12.18 2.29
N ILE A 119 6.18 11.75 1.28
CA ILE A 119 4.98 12.45 0.80
C ILE A 119 3.80 11.49 0.65
N ASN A 120 4.01 10.42 -0.11
CA ASN A 120 2.93 9.48 -0.45
C ASN A 120 2.70 8.43 0.64
N SER A 121 1.61 7.67 0.49
CA SER A 121 1.42 6.45 1.27
C SER A 121 2.60 5.51 1.08
N PRO A 122 3.03 4.77 2.11
CA PRO A 122 3.99 3.69 1.91
C PRO A 122 3.49 2.70 0.87
N ALA A 123 4.40 2.02 0.22
CA ALA A 123 4.06 0.98 -0.72
C ALA A 123 4.84 -0.30 -0.44
N ILE A 124 4.28 -1.43 -0.86
CA ILE A 124 4.90 -2.75 -0.78
C ILE A 124 5.04 -3.30 -2.20
N PHE A 125 6.20 -3.87 -2.49
CA PHE A 125 6.47 -4.59 -3.72
C PHE A 125 6.89 -6.02 -3.38
N ASP A 126 6.16 -7.02 -3.91
CA ASP A 126 6.40 -8.45 -3.65
C ASP A 126 7.21 -9.15 -4.74
N GLY A 127 7.80 -8.39 -5.65
CA GLY A 127 8.53 -8.89 -6.81
C GLY A 127 7.69 -8.94 -8.10
N SER A 128 6.37 -8.86 -7.99
CA SER A 128 5.43 -8.81 -9.13
C SER A 128 4.43 -7.67 -9.01
N THR A 129 3.84 -7.48 -7.84
CA THR A 129 2.77 -6.52 -7.58
C THR A 129 3.29 -5.36 -6.74
N PHE A 130 2.91 -4.15 -7.12
CA PHE A 130 3.15 -2.94 -6.36
C PHE A 130 1.83 -2.50 -5.71
N THR A 131 1.79 -2.48 -4.38
CA THR A 131 0.60 -2.13 -3.60
C THR A 131 0.86 -0.88 -2.78
N ASP A 132 0.10 0.19 -3.02
CA ASP A 132 0.10 1.37 -2.14
C ASP A 132 -0.77 1.13 -0.91
N LEU A 133 -0.25 1.47 0.26
CA LEU A 133 -0.98 1.37 1.53
C LEU A 133 -1.84 2.62 1.76
N ILE A 134 -2.81 2.85 0.87
CA ILE A 134 -3.68 4.05 0.90
C ILE A 134 -4.57 4.14 2.14
N ALA A 135 -4.85 3.00 2.78
CA ALA A 135 -5.61 2.91 4.03
C ALA A 135 -4.70 3.00 5.28
N ALA A 136 -3.39 3.25 5.11
CA ALA A 136 -2.49 3.43 6.25
C ALA A 136 -2.90 4.65 7.10
N PRO A 137 -2.65 4.63 8.41
CA PRO A 137 -2.92 5.77 9.29
C PRO A 137 -2.18 7.04 8.84
N SER A 138 -2.72 8.20 9.18
CA SER A 138 -2.10 9.50 8.85
C SER A 138 -0.67 9.65 9.39
N ASP A 139 -0.34 8.97 10.48
CA ASP A 139 1.00 8.95 11.07
C ASP A 139 2.00 8.09 10.26
N VAL A 140 1.51 7.32 9.29
CA VAL A 140 2.30 6.47 8.39
C VAL A 140 2.41 7.06 7.00
N ILE A 141 1.33 7.68 6.50
CA ILE A 141 1.32 8.39 5.19
C ILE A 141 2.33 9.53 5.23
N GLY A 142 3.25 9.58 4.28
CA GLY A 142 4.36 10.54 4.26
C GLY A 142 5.53 10.18 5.18
N ALA A 143 5.66 8.92 5.58
CA ALA A 143 6.83 8.44 6.31
C ALA A 143 8.12 8.66 5.53
N THR A 144 9.18 9.04 6.24
CA THR A 144 10.51 9.31 5.69
C THR A 144 11.51 8.19 5.98
N GLN A 145 11.18 7.31 6.89
CA GLN A 145 12.01 6.18 7.33
C GLN A 145 11.17 4.91 7.33
N VAL A 146 11.78 3.80 6.96
CA VAL A 146 11.18 2.46 7.02
C VAL A 146 12.24 1.43 7.37
N ILE A 147 11.91 0.48 8.23
CA ILE A 147 12.76 -0.68 8.56
C ILE A 147 11.89 -1.79 9.13
N ASP A 148 12.29 -3.04 8.93
CA ASP A 148 11.71 -4.18 9.64
C ASP A 148 12.47 -4.45 10.95
N PHE A 149 11.73 -4.81 11.98
CA PHE A 149 12.29 -5.24 13.25
C PHE A 149 11.29 -6.15 13.98
N LYS A 150 11.73 -7.31 14.45
CA LYS A 150 10.92 -8.28 15.20
C LYS A 150 9.54 -8.55 14.55
N ASN A 151 9.57 -8.84 13.25
CA ASN A 151 8.39 -9.16 12.44
C ASN A 151 7.36 -8.02 12.27
N HIS A 152 7.72 -6.80 12.60
CA HIS A 152 6.95 -5.59 12.31
C HIS A 152 7.66 -4.74 11.26
N ILE A 153 6.90 -3.97 10.48
CA ILE A 153 7.46 -2.88 9.69
C ILE A 153 7.29 -1.58 10.47
N PHE A 154 8.39 -0.89 10.70
CA PHE A 154 8.42 0.40 11.37
C PHE A 154 8.47 1.54 10.36
N TYR A 155 7.64 2.55 10.55
CA TYR A 155 7.54 3.75 9.75
C TYR A 155 7.82 4.97 10.61
N GLY A 156 8.85 5.75 10.26
CA GLY A 156 9.19 7.00 10.94
C GLY A 156 8.67 8.22 10.20
N LYS A 157 7.84 9.03 10.87
CA LYS A 157 7.32 10.30 10.38
C LYS A 157 7.36 11.35 11.46
N LEU A 158 8.08 12.46 11.22
CA LEU A 158 8.31 13.47 12.26
C LEU A 158 8.83 12.83 13.56
N ASP A 159 8.12 12.99 14.67
CA ASP A 159 8.43 12.43 15.99
C ASP A 159 7.70 11.11 16.29
N VAL A 160 6.96 10.58 15.31
CA VAL A 160 6.17 9.35 15.49
C VAL A 160 6.86 8.18 14.79
N LEU A 161 7.02 7.10 15.52
CA LEU A 161 7.41 5.78 15.03
C LEU A 161 6.20 4.86 15.10
N SER A 162 5.56 4.61 13.97
CA SER A 162 4.41 3.69 13.84
C SER A 162 4.89 2.31 13.39
N PHE A 163 4.20 1.25 13.79
CA PHE A 163 4.55 -0.12 13.38
C PHE A 163 3.31 -0.96 13.12
N THR A 164 3.47 -1.92 12.18
CA THR A 164 2.40 -2.86 11.82
C THR A 164 2.21 -3.94 12.88
N ALA A 165 1.12 -4.68 12.81
CA ALA A 165 0.95 -5.93 13.57
C ALA A 165 2.05 -6.95 13.16
N PRO A 166 2.44 -7.88 14.06
CA PRO A 166 3.51 -8.83 13.80
C PRO A 166 3.14 -9.75 12.63
N PHE A 167 4.07 -9.97 11.71
CA PHE A 167 3.91 -10.76 10.49
C PHE A 167 2.87 -10.23 9.47
N LEU A 168 2.21 -9.09 9.76
CA LEU A 168 1.16 -8.50 8.93
C LEU A 168 1.60 -7.12 8.42
N ASP A 169 2.13 -7.08 7.22
CA ASP A 169 2.80 -5.90 6.63
C ASP A 169 1.84 -4.74 6.24
N THR A 170 0.54 -4.99 6.24
CA THR A 170 -0.51 -4.01 5.88
C THR A 170 -1.50 -3.73 7.01
N ASN A 171 -1.32 -4.37 8.18
CA ASN A 171 -2.25 -4.24 9.30
C ASN A 171 -1.71 -3.25 10.34
N PHE A 172 -2.51 -2.21 10.61
CA PHE A 172 -2.23 -1.15 11.60
C PHE A 172 -3.23 -1.15 12.76
N GLU A 173 -3.96 -2.26 12.97
CA GLU A 173 -4.93 -2.37 14.06
C GLU A 173 -4.23 -2.66 15.39
N ALA A 174 -4.46 -1.80 16.39
CA ALA A 174 -3.83 -1.93 17.71
C ALA A 174 -4.23 -3.24 18.43
N GLY A 175 -5.45 -3.75 18.18
CA GLY A 175 -5.91 -5.03 18.72
C GLY A 175 -5.13 -6.24 18.22
N ASP A 176 -4.43 -6.12 17.10
CA ASP A 176 -3.59 -7.15 16.50
C ASP A 176 -2.09 -6.97 16.80
N GLY A 177 -1.74 -5.97 17.63
CA GLY A 177 -0.37 -5.70 18.04
C GLY A 177 0.35 -4.63 17.21
N ALA A 178 -0.36 -3.86 16.39
CA ALA A 178 0.18 -2.65 15.78
C ALA A 178 0.13 -1.48 16.78
N GLY A 179 0.92 -0.43 16.51
CA GLY A 179 0.91 0.74 17.37
C GLY A 179 1.80 1.88 16.90
N ASN A 180 1.94 2.88 17.76
CA ASN A 180 2.88 3.98 17.53
C ASN A 180 3.56 4.41 18.84
N ILE A 181 4.75 5.01 18.70
CA ILE A 181 5.56 5.54 19.79
C ILE A 181 5.96 6.97 19.40
N ARG A 182 5.73 7.93 20.31
CA ARG A 182 6.25 9.29 20.13
C ARG A 182 7.60 9.40 20.82
N VAL A 183 8.62 9.77 20.06
CA VAL A 183 9.99 9.97 20.58
C VAL A 183 10.28 11.42 20.95
N GLY A 184 9.36 12.34 20.62
CA GLY A 184 9.44 13.76 21.03
C GLY A 184 10.45 14.61 20.24
N ASP A 185 11.10 14.02 19.22
CA ASP A 185 12.03 14.74 18.35
C ASP A 185 12.01 14.08 16.96
N LYS A 186 12.29 14.86 15.91
CA LYS A 186 12.15 14.39 14.53
C LYS A 186 13.10 13.24 14.20
N ILE A 187 12.54 12.14 13.75
CA ILE A 187 13.25 10.92 13.34
C ILE A 187 14.00 11.18 12.03
N THR A 188 15.31 10.96 12.05
CA THR A 188 16.20 11.17 10.91
C THR A 188 16.75 9.87 10.34
N GLY A 189 16.71 8.78 11.11
CA GLY A 189 17.18 7.48 10.68
C GLY A 189 16.72 6.35 11.60
N LEU A 190 16.67 5.15 11.05
CA LEU A 190 16.41 3.90 11.76
C LEU A 190 17.48 2.90 11.39
N ALA A 191 17.94 2.11 12.35
CA ALA A 191 18.88 1.02 12.11
C ALA A 191 18.66 -0.12 13.12
N VAL A 192 18.77 -1.36 12.67
CA VAL A 192 18.79 -2.52 13.58
C VAL A 192 20.22 -2.89 13.89
N PHE A 193 20.54 -2.98 15.17
CA PHE A 193 21.85 -3.38 15.65
C PHE A 193 21.73 -4.28 16.87
N ARG A 194 22.26 -5.50 16.80
CA ARG A 194 22.25 -6.50 17.89
C ARG A 194 20.87 -6.69 18.53
N GLU A 195 19.88 -6.96 17.69
CA GLU A 195 18.48 -7.18 18.09
C GLU A 195 17.84 -5.99 18.82
N GLN A 196 18.29 -4.79 18.51
CA GLN A 196 17.75 -3.55 19.01
C GLN A 196 17.48 -2.61 17.85
N LEU A 197 16.34 -1.94 17.87
CA LEU A 197 16.05 -0.87 16.92
C LEU A 197 16.62 0.44 17.48
N ILE A 198 17.56 1.02 16.76
CA ILE A 198 18.16 2.31 17.05
C ILE A 198 17.41 3.38 16.27
N ILE A 199 16.91 4.37 16.98
CA ILE A 199 16.13 5.48 16.43
C ILE A 199 16.98 6.73 16.53
N PHE A 200 17.43 7.26 15.41
CA PHE A 200 18.16 8.52 15.34
C PHE A 200 17.16 9.66 15.16
N THR A 201 17.29 10.68 16.00
CA THR A 201 16.52 11.92 15.86
C THR A 201 17.46 13.10 15.59
N GLU A 202 16.95 14.30 15.46
CA GLU A 202 17.80 15.49 15.24
C GLU A 202 18.73 15.79 16.42
N ARG A 203 18.37 15.37 17.64
CA ARG A 203 19.11 15.73 18.86
C ARG A 203 19.48 14.55 19.75
N THR A 204 18.81 13.41 19.59
CA THR A 204 18.92 12.28 20.52
C THR A 204 18.95 10.96 19.76
N ILE A 205 19.48 9.93 20.41
CA ILE A 205 19.43 8.54 19.93
C ILE A 205 18.64 7.73 20.96
N PHE A 206 17.60 7.06 20.50
CA PHE A 206 16.81 6.14 21.30
C PHE A 206 17.09 4.70 20.92
N LYS A 207 16.79 3.81 21.84
CA LYS A 207 16.89 2.37 21.65
C LYS A 207 15.59 1.71 22.05
N LEU A 208 15.04 0.90 21.14
CA LEU A 208 13.89 0.04 21.37
C LEU A 208 14.34 -1.42 21.38
N THR A 209 14.00 -2.15 22.45
CA THR A 209 14.42 -3.54 22.63
C THR A 209 13.29 -4.56 22.47
N GLY A 210 12.05 -4.14 22.56
CA GLY A 210 10.84 -4.96 22.39
C GLY A 210 9.66 -4.14 21.92
N VAL A 211 8.65 -4.82 21.40
CA VAL A 211 7.35 -4.29 20.98
C VAL A 211 6.24 -5.24 21.42
N ASP A 212 6.46 -5.93 22.53
CA ASP A 212 5.51 -6.89 23.13
C ASP A 212 4.42 -6.14 23.90
#